data_b1ba8babf038eb9802dc8272727b6d53
#
_entry.id   b1ba8babf038eb9802dc8272727b6d53
#
_cell.length_a   1.000
_cell.length_b   1.000
_cell.length_c   1.000
_cell.angle_alpha   90.00
_cell.angle_beta   90.00
_cell.angle_gamma   90.00
#
_symmetry.space_group_name_H-M   'P 1'
#
loop_
_entity.id
_entity.type
_entity.pdbx_description
1 polymer ?
#
loop_
_entity_poly.entity_id
_entity_poly.type
_entity_poly.pdbx_seq_one_letter_code
_entity_poly.pdbx_strand_id
1 'polypeptide(L)'
;MKKIKIGIVGAGFNGQISFIQNFHKNKKCEILGLAEARDKLRIKVGKKFKIKKLYKNHLEMIKDIKYFDGIAIITRREMIGPISYEFLKHGKIILSEKPIAGNSIQSKKLLKISARFKSLHKVGYNKIYDEGVEIAKKYFKKIMQQNLMGKLV
;
A
#
# COMPACT_ATOMS: atom_id res chain seq x y z
N MET A 1 14.57 -13.46 13.39
CA MET A 1 13.19 -12.91 13.27
C MET A 1 12.52 -13.43 12.00
N LYS A 2 11.25 -13.84 12.09
CA LYS A 2 10.44 -14.26 10.92
C LYS A 2 10.19 -13.05 10.01
N LYS A 3 10.47 -13.18 8.71
CA LYS A 3 10.23 -12.09 7.75
C LYS A 3 8.73 -11.93 7.44
N ILE A 4 8.30 -10.70 7.24
CA ILE A 4 6.95 -10.38 6.77
C ILE A 4 6.86 -10.72 5.29
N LYS A 5 5.91 -11.59 4.92
CA LYS A 5 5.69 -12.05 3.54
C LYS A 5 4.73 -11.13 2.81
N ILE A 6 5.22 -10.46 1.78
CA ILE A 6 4.50 -9.43 1.05
C ILE A 6 4.13 -9.92 -0.35
N GLY A 7 2.86 -9.74 -0.74
CA GLY A 7 2.42 -9.79 -2.13
C GLY A 7 2.44 -8.40 -2.75
N ILE A 8 2.91 -8.30 -3.99
CA ILE A 8 2.91 -7.05 -4.77
C ILE A 8 1.92 -7.15 -5.92
N VAL A 9 1.08 -6.15 -6.09
CA VAL A 9 0.18 -6.02 -7.25
C VAL A 9 0.60 -4.80 -8.06
N GLY A 10 1.15 -5.07 -9.25
CA GLY A 10 1.68 -4.06 -10.17
C GLY A 10 3.20 -3.91 -10.11
N ALA A 11 3.84 -4.04 -11.29
CA ALA A 11 5.28 -3.91 -11.48
C ALA A 11 5.64 -2.81 -12.48
N GLY A 12 4.82 -1.77 -12.58
CA GLY A 12 5.12 -0.58 -13.37
C GLY A 12 6.36 0.16 -12.84
N PHE A 13 6.73 1.26 -13.49
CA PHE A 13 7.91 2.03 -13.10
C PHE A 13 7.94 2.38 -11.61
N ASN A 14 6.87 3.01 -11.11
CA ASN A 14 6.76 3.36 -9.70
C ASN A 14 6.77 2.13 -8.78
N GLY A 15 6.09 1.05 -9.19
CA GLY A 15 6.09 -0.22 -8.43
C GLY A 15 7.48 -0.80 -8.24
N GLN A 16 8.33 -0.71 -9.27
CA GLN A 16 9.70 -1.23 -9.18
C GLN A 16 10.59 -0.35 -8.30
N ILE A 17 10.58 0.98 -8.49
CA ILE A 17 11.51 1.89 -7.83
C ILE A 17 11.09 2.15 -6.38
N SER A 18 9.80 2.50 -6.17
CA SER A 18 9.36 2.96 -4.85
C SER A 18 8.96 1.82 -3.91
N PHE A 19 8.54 0.67 -4.43
CA PHE A 19 8.04 -0.43 -3.60
C PHE A 19 8.92 -1.68 -3.66
N ILE A 20 9.06 -2.30 -4.84
CA ILE A 20 9.76 -3.59 -4.97
C ILE A 20 11.21 -3.46 -4.52
N GLN A 21 11.92 -2.43 -4.99
CA GLN A 21 13.32 -2.21 -4.63
C GLN A 21 13.50 -1.97 -3.12
N ASN A 22 12.61 -1.20 -2.49
CA ASN A 22 12.70 -0.88 -1.07
C ASN A 22 12.33 -2.08 -0.19
N PHE A 23 11.26 -2.83 -0.53
CA PHE A 23 10.94 -4.07 0.17
C PHE A 23 12.03 -5.13 0.00
N HIS A 24 12.63 -5.24 -1.18
CA HIS A 24 13.72 -6.18 -1.44
C HIS A 24 14.97 -5.89 -0.60
N LYS A 25 15.30 -4.61 -0.39
CA LYS A 25 16.40 -4.17 0.47
C LYS A 25 16.12 -4.33 1.97
N ASN A 26 14.84 -4.37 2.37
CA ASN A 26 14.45 -4.45 3.76
C ASN A 26 14.60 -5.87 4.30
N LYS A 27 15.57 -6.07 5.21
CA LYS A 27 15.85 -7.39 5.82
C LYS A 27 14.66 -7.99 6.58
N LYS A 28 13.69 -7.18 7.00
CA LYS A 28 12.48 -7.62 7.72
C LYS A 28 11.37 -8.13 6.79
N CYS A 29 11.51 -7.95 5.47
CA CYS A 29 10.49 -8.30 4.49
C CYS A 29 10.99 -9.38 3.51
N GLU A 30 10.05 -10.16 2.97
CA GLU A 30 10.24 -11.05 1.83
C GLU A 30 9.12 -10.77 0.82
N ILE A 31 9.49 -10.41 -0.42
CA ILE A 31 8.50 -10.34 -1.51
C ILE A 31 8.25 -11.76 -1.98
N LEU A 32 7.18 -12.36 -1.50
CA LEU A 32 6.83 -13.74 -1.81
C LEU A 32 6.16 -13.89 -3.18
N GLY A 33 5.36 -12.89 -3.60
CA GLY A 33 4.59 -12.95 -4.84
C GLY A 33 4.43 -11.61 -5.55
N LEU A 34 4.28 -11.68 -6.88
CA LEU A 34 4.05 -10.55 -7.77
C LEU A 34 2.89 -10.86 -8.73
N ALA A 35 1.87 -10.02 -8.71
CA ALA A 35 0.81 -9.99 -9.73
C ALA A 35 1.05 -8.84 -10.73
N GLU A 36 1.24 -9.16 -12.00
CA GLU A 36 1.43 -8.21 -13.10
C GLU A 36 0.85 -8.80 -14.38
N ALA A 37 -0.03 -8.06 -15.05
CA ALA A 37 -0.74 -8.55 -16.22
C ALA A 37 0.17 -8.75 -17.45
N ARG A 38 1.20 -7.92 -17.59
CA ARG A 38 2.15 -7.96 -18.71
C ARG A 38 3.17 -9.09 -18.51
N ASP A 39 3.03 -10.18 -19.26
CA ASP A 39 3.84 -11.40 -19.10
C ASP A 39 5.36 -11.14 -19.12
N LYS A 40 5.83 -10.43 -20.14
CA LYS A 40 7.27 -10.12 -20.29
C LYS A 40 7.79 -9.33 -19.08
N LEU A 41 7.01 -8.37 -18.57
CA LEU A 41 7.41 -7.56 -17.43
C LEU A 41 7.37 -8.37 -16.14
N ARG A 42 6.33 -9.17 -15.93
CA ARG A 42 6.18 -10.06 -14.77
C ARG A 42 7.38 -10.99 -14.61
N ILE A 43 7.77 -11.65 -15.71
CA ILE A 43 8.92 -12.58 -15.74
C ILE A 43 10.22 -11.81 -15.48
N LYS A 44 10.44 -10.68 -16.17
CA LYS A 44 11.65 -9.84 -16.01
C LYS A 44 11.83 -9.37 -14.56
N VAL A 45 10.76 -8.84 -13.96
CA VAL A 45 10.80 -8.32 -12.58
C VAL A 45 10.92 -9.45 -11.58
N GLY A 46 10.20 -10.55 -11.78
CA GLY A 46 10.30 -11.75 -10.95
C GLY A 46 11.72 -12.31 -10.90
N LYS A 47 12.37 -12.43 -12.05
CA LYS A 47 13.79 -12.88 -12.15
C LYS A 47 14.74 -11.87 -11.47
N LYS A 48 14.59 -10.57 -11.76
CA LYS A 48 15.47 -9.52 -11.21
C LYS A 48 15.47 -9.48 -9.68
N PHE A 49 14.30 -9.61 -9.06
CA PHE A 49 14.12 -9.52 -7.61
C PHE A 49 13.95 -10.89 -6.91
N LYS A 50 14.18 -12.00 -7.64
CA LYS A 50 14.09 -13.38 -7.13
C LYS A 50 12.74 -13.69 -6.46
N ILE A 51 11.63 -13.18 -7.05
CA ILE A 51 10.27 -13.38 -6.53
C ILE A 51 9.78 -14.79 -6.91
N LYS A 52 9.41 -15.59 -5.91
CA LYS A 52 9.11 -17.02 -6.10
C LYS A 52 7.78 -17.29 -6.81
N LYS A 53 6.74 -16.50 -6.48
CA LYS A 53 5.37 -16.70 -6.99
C LYS A 53 4.98 -15.57 -7.93
N LEU A 54 4.64 -15.91 -9.18
CA LEU A 54 4.25 -14.97 -10.22
C LEU A 54 2.81 -15.24 -10.64
N TYR A 55 1.97 -14.20 -10.64
CA TYR A 55 0.55 -14.28 -10.95
C TYR A 55 0.22 -13.33 -12.10
N LYS A 56 -0.67 -13.74 -13.01
CA LYS A 56 -1.15 -12.89 -14.12
C LYS A 56 -1.96 -11.70 -13.61
N ASN A 57 -2.68 -11.88 -12.51
CA ASN A 57 -3.52 -10.85 -11.93
C ASN A 57 -3.71 -11.06 -10.42
N HIS A 58 -4.35 -10.11 -9.75
CA HIS A 58 -4.62 -10.15 -8.32
C HIS A 58 -5.60 -11.28 -7.91
N LEU A 59 -6.51 -11.70 -8.78
CA LEU A 59 -7.46 -12.79 -8.48
C LEU A 59 -6.74 -14.14 -8.40
N GLU A 60 -5.73 -14.37 -9.24
CA GLU A 60 -4.87 -15.54 -9.10
C GLU A 60 -4.07 -15.50 -7.79
N MET A 61 -3.53 -14.32 -7.40
CA MET A 61 -2.83 -14.17 -6.14
C MET A 61 -3.72 -14.42 -4.91
N ILE A 62 -5.00 -14.05 -4.97
CA ILE A 62 -5.97 -14.29 -3.90
C ILE A 62 -6.14 -15.78 -3.61
N LYS A 63 -6.02 -16.67 -4.57
CA LYS A 63 -6.08 -18.12 -4.33
C LYS A 63 -4.99 -18.58 -3.34
N ASP A 64 -3.89 -17.86 -3.29
CA ASP A 64 -2.75 -18.10 -2.40
C ASP A 64 -2.70 -17.15 -1.19
N ILE A 65 -3.80 -16.45 -0.89
CA ILE A 65 -3.87 -15.35 0.10
C ILE A 65 -3.34 -15.73 1.50
N LYS A 66 -3.47 -16.99 1.89
CA LYS A 66 -3.00 -17.51 3.18
C LYS A 66 -1.49 -17.39 3.39
N TYR A 67 -0.71 -17.31 2.31
CA TYR A 67 0.75 -17.24 2.38
C TYR A 67 1.28 -15.82 2.58
N PHE A 68 0.44 -14.79 2.44
CA PHE A 68 0.84 -13.40 2.56
C PHE A 68 0.41 -12.80 3.90
N ASP A 69 1.31 -12.07 4.55
CA ASP A 69 1.01 -11.27 5.74
C ASP A 69 0.41 -9.91 5.35
N GLY A 70 0.85 -9.34 4.22
CA GLY A 70 0.34 -8.08 3.68
C GLY A 70 0.45 -7.98 2.16
N ILE A 71 -0.29 -7.04 1.58
CA ILE A 71 -0.34 -6.80 0.14
C ILE A 71 -0.01 -5.34 -0.14
N ALA A 72 0.93 -5.09 -1.06
CA ALA A 72 1.18 -3.76 -1.60
C ALA A 72 0.57 -3.63 -2.99
N ILE A 73 -0.22 -2.57 -3.22
CA ILE A 73 -1.00 -2.36 -4.45
C ILE A 73 -0.51 -1.09 -5.14
N ILE A 74 0.18 -1.26 -6.26
CA ILE A 74 0.80 -0.20 -7.04
C ILE A 74 0.37 -0.34 -8.50
N THR A 75 -0.83 0.09 -8.79
CA THR A 75 -1.46 -0.05 -10.11
C THR A 75 -2.05 1.28 -10.58
N ARG A 76 -2.79 1.25 -11.69
CA ARG A 76 -3.51 2.43 -12.18
C ARG A 76 -4.49 2.92 -11.14
N ARG A 77 -4.67 4.24 -11.07
CA ARG A 77 -5.52 4.93 -10.07
C ARG A 77 -6.92 4.30 -9.95
N GLU A 78 -7.57 4.05 -11.08
CA GLU A 78 -8.91 3.48 -11.15
C GLU A 78 -9.01 2.04 -10.63
N MET A 79 -7.90 1.31 -10.62
CA MET A 79 -7.84 -0.09 -10.19
C MET A 79 -7.47 -0.26 -8.71
N ILE A 80 -6.94 0.78 -8.06
CA ILE A 80 -6.52 0.69 -6.64
C ILE A 80 -7.69 0.30 -5.76
N GLY A 81 -8.80 1.02 -5.83
CA GLY A 81 -9.99 0.76 -5.02
C GLY A 81 -10.58 -0.64 -5.22
N PRO A 82 -10.91 -1.04 -6.45
CA PRO A 82 -11.43 -2.39 -6.76
C PRO A 82 -10.51 -3.50 -6.25
N ILE A 83 -9.21 -3.42 -6.50
CA ILE A 83 -8.25 -4.44 -6.07
C ILE A 83 -8.11 -4.46 -4.54
N SER A 84 -8.03 -3.29 -3.91
CA SER A 84 -8.00 -3.19 -2.44
C SER A 84 -9.22 -3.84 -1.80
N TYR A 85 -10.41 -3.63 -2.37
CA TYR A 85 -11.64 -4.22 -1.89
C TYR A 85 -11.58 -5.76 -1.83
N GLU A 86 -11.03 -6.39 -2.87
CA GLU A 86 -10.90 -7.85 -2.91
C GLU A 86 -9.99 -8.38 -1.80
N PHE A 87 -8.84 -7.77 -1.58
CA PHE A 87 -7.94 -8.21 -0.50
C PHE A 87 -8.45 -7.88 0.92
N LEU A 88 -9.15 -6.75 1.09
CA LEU A 88 -9.73 -6.38 2.39
C LEU A 88 -10.78 -7.41 2.86
N LYS A 89 -11.55 -8.01 1.95
CA LYS A 89 -12.49 -9.09 2.28
C LYS A 89 -11.82 -10.32 2.91
N HIS A 90 -10.54 -10.48 2.70
CA HIS A 90 -9.75 -11.58 3.28
C HIS A 90 -8.98 -11.18 4.56
N GLY A 91 -9.32 -10.05 5.18
CA GLY A 91 -8.71 -9.60 6.42
C GLY A 91 -7.23 -9.21 6.29
N LYS A 92 -6.75 -8.85 5.09
CA LYS A 92 -5.33 -8.55 4.85
C LYS A 92 -4.99 -7.10 5.16
N ILE A 93 -3.73 -6.90 5.58
CA ILE A 93 -3.12 -5.58 5.68
C ILE A 93 -2.75 -5.14 4.28
N ILE A 94 -3.18 -3.94 3.88
CA ILE A 94 -2.92 -3.37 2.57
C ILE A 94 -2.14 -2.07 2.70
N LEU A 95 -1.11 -1.94 1.89
CA LEU A 95 -0.47 -0.68 1.57
C LEU A 95 -0.73 -0.37 0.09
N SER A 96 -1.47 0.68 -0.22
CA SER A 96 -1.71 1.08 -1.61
C SER A 96 -1.06 2.40 -1.98
N GLU A 97 -0.83 2.61 -3.26
CA GLU A 97 -0.58 3.94 -3.80
C GLU A 97 -1.80 4.83 -3.61
N LYS A 98 -1.56 6.14 -3.71
CA LYS A 98 -2.61 7.17 -3.70
C LYS A 98 -3.25 7.27 -5.12
N PRO A 99 -4.52 7.67 -5.19
CA PRO A 99 -5.48 7.85 -4.09
C PRO A 99 -6.03 6.52 -3.59
N ILE A 100 -6.71 6.53 -2.46
CA ILE A 100 -7.33 5.33 -1.88
C ILE A 100 -8.32 4.66 -2.84
N ALA A 101 -9.06 5.47 -3.63
CA ALA A 101 -10.04 5.03 -4.61
C ALA A 101 -10.32 6.15 -5.63
N GLY A 102 -11.08 5.83 -6.69
CA GLY A 102 -11.42 6.78 -7.75
C GLY A 102 -12.41 7.88 -7.33
N ASN A 103 -13.23 7.63 -6.30
CA ASN A 103 -14.23 8.57 -5.80
C ASN A 103 -14.61 8.29 -4.34
N SER A 104 -15.41 9.19 -3.74
CA SER A 104 -15.83 9.10 -2.34
C SER A 104 -16.72 7.89 -2.03
N ILE A 105 -17.56 7.46 -2.97
CA ILE A 105 -18.44 6.30 -2.81
C ILE A 105 -17.58 5.04 -2.63
N GLN A 106 -16.59 4.85 -3.51
CA GLN A 106 -15.64 3.74 -3.41
C GLN A 106 -14.83 3.82 -2.11
N SER A 107 -14.38 4.99 -1.70
CA SER A 107 -13.63 5.19 -0.46
C SER A 107 -14.46 4.77 0.76
N LYS A 108 -15.74 5.20 0.83
CA LYS A 108 -16.67 4.78 1.89
C LYS A 108 -16.91 3.26 1.90
N LYS A 109 -16.98 2.63 0.71
CA LYS A 109 -17.11 1.17 0.59
C LYS A 109 -15.88 0.44 1.13
N LEU A 110 -14.67 0.94 0.85
CA LEU A 110 -13.42 0.39 1.37
C LEU A 110 -13.36 0.51 2.90
N LEU A 111 -13.78 1.63 3.47
CA LEU A 111 -13.84 1.83 4.92
C LEU A 111 -14.78 0.80 5.58
N LYS A 112 -16.00 0.63 5.04
CA LYS A 112 -16.97 -0.34 5.56
C LYS A 112 -16.45 -1.77 5.51
N ILE A 113 -15.82 -2.19 4.40
CA ILE A 113 -15.31 -3.55 4.27
C ILE A 113 -14.10 -3.79 5.17
N SER A 114 -13.22 -2.80 5.32
CA SER A 114 -12.08 -2.86 6.23
C SER A 114 -12.53 -3.06 7.68
N ALA A 115 -13.53 -2.31 8.13
CA ALA A 115 -14.11 -2.47 9.47
C ALA A 115 -14.75 -3.86 9.64
N ARG A 116 -15.55 -4.32 8.66
CA ARG A 116 -16.24 -5.61 8.71
C ARG A 116 -15.29 -6.79 8.86
N PHE A 117 -14.18 -6.80 8.15
CA PHE A 117 -13.20 -7.90 8.14
C PHE A 117 -11.98 -7.65 9.04
N LYS A 118 -12.01 -6.58 9.88
CA LYS A 118 -10.90 -6.19 10.76
C LYS A 118 -9.56 -6.11 10.02
N SER A 119 -9.61 -5.66 8.76
CA SER A 119 -8.45 -5.47 7.91
C SER A 119 -7.93 -4.03 8.01
N LEU A 120 -6.66 -3.79 7.66
CA LEU A 120 -6.06 -2.48 7.68
C LEU A 120 -5.69 -2.04 6.25
N HIS A 121 -6.12 -0.84 5.86
CA HIS A 121 -5.72 -0.23 4.60
C HIS A 121 -4.96 1.09 4.88
N LYS A 122 -3.65 1.08 4.63
CA LYS A 122 -2.81 2.28 4.66
C LYS A 122 -2.54 2.76 3.24
N VAL A 123 -2.71 4.06 3.01
CA VAL A 123 -2.47 4.69 1.71
C VAL A 123 -1.14 5.44 1.74
N GLY A 124 -0.38 5.35 0.66
CA GLY A 124 0.97 5.91 0.52
C GLY A 124 1.00 7.42 0.32
N TYR A 125 0.44 8.18 1.24
CA TYR A 125 0.60 9.64 1.29
C TYR A 125 1.96 10.00 1.90
N ASN A 126 3.04 9.68 1.19
CA ASN A 126 4.42 9.79 1.66
C ASN A 126 4.86 11.22 1.99
N LYS A 127 4.23 12.23 1.38
CA LYS A 127 4.53 13.66 1.63
C LYS A 127 4.33 14.10 3.09
N ILE A 128 3.55 13.37 3.87
CA ILE A 128 3.41 13.65 5.31
C ILE A 128 4.71 13.44 6.11
N TYR A 129 5.70 12.77 5.53
CA TYR A 129 7.01 12.50 6.11
C TYR A 129 8.12 13.40 5.54
N ASP A 130 7.79 14.33 4.63
CA ASP A 130 8.74 15.32 4.12
C ASP A 130 9.14 16.28 5.25
N GLU A 131 10.42 16.60 5.35
CA GLU A 131 10.97 17.47 6.40
C GLU A 131 10.27 18.82 6.48
N GLY A 132 10.01 19.45 5.33
CA GLY A 132 9.26 20.72 5.27
C GLY A 132 7.84 20.61 5.84
N VAL A 133 7.16 19.48 5.63
CA VAL A 133 5.82 19.23 6.19
C VAL A 133 5.90 19.01 7.71
N GLU A 134 6.92 18.33 8.19
CA GLU A 134 7.13 18.15 9.63
C GLU A 134 7.45 19.47 10.34
N ILE A 135 8.28 20.32 9.72
CA ILE A 135 8.57 21.67 10.21
C ILE A 135 7.27 22.50 10.24
N ALA A 136 6.51 22.51 9.14
CA ALA A 136 5.24 23.21 9.09
C ALA A 136 4.27 22.77 10.18
N LYS A 137 4.12 21.46 10.43
CA LYS A 137 3.29 20.95 11.53
C LYS A 137 3.71 21.47 12.90
N LYS A 138 5.03 21.55 13.17
CA LYS A 138 5.54 22.11 14.43
C LYS A 138 5.15 23.59 14.59
N TYR A 139 5.29 24.40 13.52
CA TYR A 139 4.90 25.81 13.53
C TYR A 139 3.38 25.97 13.72
N PHE A 140 2.56 25.24 12.98
CA PHE A 140 1.11 25.27 13.15
C PHE A 140 0.69 24.91 14.58
N LYS A 141 1.28 23.88 15.17
CA LYS A 141 0.99 23.49 16.55
C LYS A 141 1.33 24.61 17.54
N LYS A 142 2.46 25.30 17.36
CA LYS A 142 2.88 26.45 18.19
C LYS A 142 1.90 27.62 18.06
N ILE A 143 1.51 28.00 16.85
CA ILE A 143 0.53 29.08 16.58
C ILE A 143 -0.83 28.76 17.19
N MET A 144 -1.32 27.54 17.02
CA MET A 144 -2.61 27.12 17.61
C MET A 144 -2.59 27.14 19.14
N GLN A 145 -1.49 26.75 19.77
CA GLN A 145 -1.32 26.83 21.23
C GLN A 145 -1.30 28.29 21.71
N GLN A 146 -0.59 29.19 21.01
CA GLN A 146 -0.55 30.61 21.33
C GLN A 146 -1.92 31.29 21.18
N ASN A 147 -2.67 30.98 20.12
CA ASN A 147 -4.01 31.54 19.90
C ASN A 147 -5.07 31.01 20.90
N LEU A 148 -4.88 29.77 21.40
CA LEU A 148 -5.72 29.23 22.47
C LEU A 148 -5.42 29.90 23.82
N MET A 149 -4.15 30.16 24.11
CA MET A 149 -3.73 30.86 25.34
C MET A 149 -4.15 32.33 25.33
N GLY A 150 -4.09 33.01 24.17
CA GLY A 150 -4.57 34.42 24.03
C GLY A 150 -6.08 34.61 24.06
N LYS A 151 -6.87 33.54 24.08
CA LYS A 151 -8.34 33.59 24.27
C LYS A 151 -8.79 33.29 25.70
N LEU A 152 -7.85 33.01 26.58
CA LEU A 152 -8.09 32.74 28.01
C LEU A 152 -7.63 33.88 28.93
N VAL A 153 -7.25 35.04 28.35
CA VAL A 153 -7.01 36.33 28.98
C VAL A 153 -8.05 37.31 28.39
#